data_cc82888bea9a6ae0c755edf1f954b75a
#
_entry.id   cc82888bea9a6ae0c755edf1f954b75a
#
_cell.length_a   1.000
_cell.length_b   1.000
_cell.length_c   1.000
_cell.angle_alpha   90.00
_cell.angle_beta   90.00
_cell.angle_gamma   90.00
#
_symmetry.space_group_name_H-M   'P 1'
#
loop_
_entity.id
_entity.type
_entity.pdbx_description
1 polymer ?
#
loop_
_entity_poly.entity_id
_entity_poly.type
_entity_poly.pdbx_seq_one_letter_code
_entity_poly.pdbx_strand_id
1 'polypeptide(L)'
;MKDIFDECQIGDLKLKSRIVRTGTWETETEEGGFLSSAIYDKYEKIAGSGTGLIISEMFVLDRKDRFAPYSANLNYLGFVKEYKMVTDICHNHNVPILGQLAFFYYDDGDNQKAEPNDLTSEGIRKLQAEVIMAAKKFSFAGFDGIQIDMGNNFYLARFINPYFNQRQDNYGGNTENRVRIASEIIKVIKKTMPGFHVSIRINPWDVRKDGMTAEESIEVAKELEKAGADSIQLTARTISYLYDGKDKNPFLVYADELIGSLEIPVILGGSLRDMKSMNDVLNHSKVEFMS
;
A
#
# COMPACT_ATOMS: atom_id res chain seq x y z
N MET A 1 -7.44 24.95 15.43
CA MET A 1 -7.36 24.57 14.00
C MET A 1 -6.21 23.59 13.91
N LYS A 2 -6.41 22.44 13.32
CA LYS A 2 -5.33 21.44 13.11
C LYS A 2 -4.37 21.96 12.03
N ASP A 3 -3.09 21.58 12.13
CA ASP A 3 -2.07 21.86 11.12
C ASP A 3 -1.50 20.54 10.59
N ILE A 4 -1.09 20.52 9.32
CA ILE A 4 -0.48 19.32 8.70
C ILE A 4 0.84 18.92 9.37
N PHE A 5 1.51 19.83 10.07
CA PHE A 5 2.74 19.57 10.83
C PHE A 5 2.50 19.26 12.31
N ASP A 6 1.24 19.14 12.76
CA ASP A 6 0.97 18.67 14.11
C ASP A 6 1.41 17.21 14.29
N GLU A 7 2.04 16.91 15.42
CA GLU A 7 2.31 15.54 15.83
C GLU A 7 1.00 14.75 15.92
N CYS A 8 1.04 13.51 15.50
CA CYS A 8 -0.14 12.64 15.46
C CYS A 8 0.25 11.16 15.55
N GLN A 9 -0.72 10.28 15.40
CA GLN A 9 -0.51 8.84 15.47
C GLN A 9 -1.34 8.12 14.41
N ILE A 10 -0.76 7.09 13.79
CA ILE A 10 -1.43 6.18 12.86
C ILE A 10 -1.22 4.74 13.33
N GLY A 11 -2.28 4.07 13.83
CA GLY A 11 -2.11 2.84 14.58
C GLY A 11 -1.16 3.07 15.77
N ASP A 12 -0.13 2.25 15.90
CA ASP A 12 0.89 2.37 16.95
C ASP A 12 2.07 3.30 16.57
N LEU A 13 2.08 3.85 15.36
CA LEU A 13 3.17 4.67 14.85
C LEU A 13 2.97 6.15 15.24
N LYS A 14 3.97 6.72 15.93
CA LYS A 14 4.04 8.16 16.22
C LYS A 14 4.61 8.91 15.04
N LEU A 15 3.91 9.94 14.58
CA LEU A 15 4.27 10.75 13.42
C LEU A 15 4.54 12.19 13.83
N LYS A 16 5.60 12.79 13.29
CA LYS A 16 5.93 14.20 13.49
C LYS A 16 5.09 15.16 12.63
N SER A 17 4.29 14.63 11.70
CA SER A 17 3.35 15.38 10.86
C SER A 17 2.30 14.45 10.24
N ARG A 18 1.25 15.02 9.64
CA ARG A 18 0.17 14.31 8.96
C ARG A 18 0.47 14.02 7.49
N ILE A 19 1.67 14.39 7.04
CA ILE A 19 2.12 14.22 5.65
C ILE A 19 2.71 12.83 5.49
N VAL A 20 2.19 12.09 4.52
CA VAL A 20 2.66 10.75 4.17
C VAL A 20 3.31 10.80 2.78
N ARG A 21 4.57 10.42 2.70
CA ARG A 21 5.19 10.15 1.41
C ARG A 21 4.67 8.81 0.88
N THR A 22 3.91 8.84 -0.20
CA THR A 22 3.35 7.63 -0.81
C THR A 22 4.42 6.79 -1.51
N GLY A 23 4.18 5.49 -1.60
CA GLY A 23 5.04 4.57 -2.34
C GLY A 23 5.20 4.99 -3.80
N THR A 24 6.43 5.02 -4.27
CA THR A 24 6.81 5.47 -5.60
C THR A 24 7.78 4.48 -6.21
N TRP A 25 7.75 4.38 -7.50
CA TRP A 25 8.68 3.58 -8.25
C TRP A 25 9.98 4.35 -8.48
N GLU A 26 11.00 4.06 -7.67
CA GLU A 26 12.24 4.84 -7.67
C GLU A 26 13.17 4.49 -8.84
N THR A 27 13.20 3.21 -9.26
CA THR A 27 14.08 2.70 -10.33
C THR A 27 15.58 2.98 -10.09
N GLU A 28 15.99 3.00 -8.83
CA GLU A 28 17.35 3.37 -8.39
C GLU A 28 18.18 2.15 -7.98
N THR A 29 17.76 0.93 -8.36
CA THR A 29 18.60 -0.25 -8.16
C THR A 29 19.58 -0.44 -9.32
N GLU A 30 20.77 -0.97 -9.01
CA GLU A 30 21.76 -1.38 -10.00
C GLU A 30 21.44 -2.76 -10.57
N GLU A 31 22.20 -3.18 -11.57
CA GLU A 31 22.16 -4.55 -12.07
C GLU A 31 22.43 -5.53 -10.91
N GLY A 32 21.54 -6.51 -10.72
CA GLY A 32 21.59 -7.40 -9.57
C GLY A 32 20.66 -7.05 -8.42
N GLY A 33 20.07 -5.83 -8.39
CA GLY A 33 19.11 -5.38 -7.38
C GLY A 33 19.75 -4.64 -6.19
N PHE A 34 21.06 -4.39 -6.23
CA PHE A 34 21.74 -3.58 -5.22
C PHE A 34 21.29 -2.12 -5.28
N LEU A 35 21.25 -1.44 -4.13
CA LEU A 35 20.89 -0.03 -4.07
C LEU A 35 22.03 0.86 -4.60
N SER A 36 21.70 1.82 -5.44
CA SER A 36 22.64 2.89 -5.79
C SER A 36 22.84 3.85 -4.61
N SER A 37 23.95 4.57 -4.59
CA SER A 37 24.18 5.60 -3.54
C SER A 37 23.11 6.69 -3.55
N ALA A 38 22.49 6.95 -4.70
CA ALA A 38 21.45 7.97 -4.86
C ALA A 38 20.20 7.68 -4.01
N ILE A 39 19.91 6.40 -3.71
CA ILE A 39 18.75 6.05 -2.89
C ILE A 39 18.90 6.54 -1.45
N TYR A 40 20.09 6.43 -0.87
CA TYR A 40 20.36 6.89 0.50
C TYR A 40 20.20 8.40 0.62
N ASP A 41 20.77 9.17 -0.32
CA ASP A 41 20.62 10.62 -0.38
C ASP A 41 19.16 11.05 -0.56
N LYS A 42 18.39 10.27 -1.33
CA LYS A 42 16.97 10.51 -1.56
C LYS A 42 16.17 10.34 -0.27
N TYR A 43 16.37 9.21 0.45
CA TYR A 43 15.67 8.98 1.72
C TYR A 43 16.09 9.93 2.83
N GLU A 44 17.36 10.35 2.87
CA GLU A 44 17.84 11.41 3.78
C GLU A 44 17.07 12.72 3.55
N LYS A 45 16.95 13.17 2.29
CA LYS A 45 16.18 14.37 1.94
C LYS A 45 14.69 14.25 2.28
N ILE A 46 14.07 13.09 1.97
CA ILE A 46 12.65 12.87 2.24
C ILE A 46 12.40 12.86 3.75
N ALA A 47 13.18 12.11 4.52
CA ALA A 47 13.02 12.03 5.97
C ALA A 47 13.27 13.39 6.66
N GLY A 48 14.21 14.20 6.13
CA GLY A 48 14.50 15.55 6.60
C GLY A 48 13.48 16.61 6.20
N SER A 49 12.53 16.31 5.29
CA SER A 49 11.60 17.32 4.72
C SER A 49 10.36 17.65 5.54
N GLY A 50 10.20 17.10 6.74
CA GLY A 50 8.97 17.25 7.54
C GLY A 50 7.91 16.18 7.30
N THR A 51 8.17 15.19 6.47
CA THR A 51 7.30 14.02 6.26
C THR A 51 7.11 13.23 7.57
N GLY A 52 5.88 12.86 7.90
CA GLY A 52 5.55 12.11 9.12
C GLY A 52 5.66 10.60 8.95
N LEU A 53 5.32 10.07 7.79
CA LEU A 53 5.40 8.65 7.44
C LEU A 53 5.94 8.49 6.03
N ILE A 54 6.86 7.55 5.85
CA ILE A 54 7.35 7.17 4.52
C ILE A 54 6.79 5.80 4.16
N ILE A 55 6.13 5.71 3.00
CA ILE A 55 5.90 4.44 2.32
C ILE A 55 6.99 4.36 1.25
N SER A 56 7.78 3.29 1.30
CA SER A 56 8.99 3.13 0.48
C SER A 56 8.71 3.06 -1.02
N GLU A 57 9.74 2.84 -1.78
CA GLU A 57 9.60 2.38 -3.16
C GLU A 57 8.81 1.06 -3.24
N MET A 58 8.33 0.75 -4.45
CA MET A 58 7.57 -0.47 -4.71
C MET A 58 8.50 -1.67 -4.86
N PHE A 59 8.26 -2.70 -4.06
CA PHE A 59 8.94 -3.97 -4.17
C PHE A 59 8.08 -5.01 -4.88
N VAL A 60 8.70 -5.79 -5.73
CA VAL A 60 8.09 -6.97 -6.35
C VAL A 60 8.50 -8.25 -5.61
N LEU A 61 7.68 -9.30 -5.69
CA LEU A 61 7.99 -10.61 -5.11
C LEU A 61 9.11 -11.32 -5.88
N ASP A 62 9.10 -11.27 -7.21
CA ASP A 62 10.08 -11.90 -8.08
C ASP A 62 10.65 -10.90 -9.08
N ARG A 63 11.94 -11.10 -9.44
CA ARG A 63 12.62 -10.31 -10.48
C ARG A 63 11.94 -10.41 -11.86
N LYS A 64 11.21 -11.46 -12.13
CA LYS A 64 10.47 -11.65 -13.38
C LYS A 64 9.27 -10.70 -13.48
N ASP A 65 8.70 -10.28 -12.35
CA ASP A 65 7.58 -9.33 -12.29
C ASP A 65 8.05 -7.86 -12.34
N ARG A 66 9.16 -7.59 -13.00
CA ARG A 66 9.65 -6.22 -13.14
C ARG A 66 8.69 -5.38 -13.94
N PHE A 67 8.15 -4.37 -13.32
CA PHE A 67 7.41 -3.32 -14.01
C PHE A 67 8.33 -2.45 -14.88
N ALA A 68 9.58 -2.23 -14.44
CA ALA A 68 10.65 -1.58 -15.20
C ALA A 68 12.02 -2.17 -14.86
N PRO A 69 13.00 -1.90 -15.70
CA PRO A 69 14.39 -2.05 -15.33
C PRO A 69 14.67 -1.36 -13.99
N TYR A 70 15.54 -1.92 -13.19
CA TYR A 70 15.98 -1.32 -11.92
C TYR A 70 14.88 -1.19 -10.84
N SER A 71 13.80 -1.99 -10.92
CA SER A 71 12.82 -2.11 -9.84
C SER A 71 13.40 -2.88 -8.66
N ALA A 72 13.09 -2.40 -7.46
CA ALA A 72 13.45 -3.09 -6.23
C ALA A 72 12.75 -4.44 -6.13
N ASN A 73 13.47 -5.45 -5.68
CA ASN A 73 12.92 -6.77 -5.42
C ASN A 73 13.41 -7.32 -4.08
N LEU A 74 12.61 -8.20 -3.48
CA LEU A 74 12.89 -8.76 -2.16
C LEU A 74 13.91 -9.92 -2.19
N ASN A 75 14.28 -10.43 -3.38
CA ASN A 75 15.00 -11.70 -3.52
C ASN A 75 16.49 -11.54 -3.86
N TYR A 76 17.11 -10.37 -3.64
CA TYR A 76 18.54 -10.24 -3.74
C TYR A 76 19.22 -10.40 -2.35
N LEU A 77 20.46 -10.90 -2.34
CA LEU A 77 21.15 -11.24 -1.10
C LEU A 77 21.47 -10.05 -0.18
N GLY A 78 21.60 -8.86 -0.75
CA GLY A 78 21.89 -7.62 -0.03
C GLY A 78 20.68 -6.98 0.67
N PHE A 79 19.45 -7.41 0.37
CA PHE A 79 18.22 -6.72 0.75
C PHE A 79 18.21 -6.25 2.21
N VAL A 80 18.32 -7.17 3.17
CA VAL A 80 18.21 -6.83 4.59
C VAL A 80 19.28 -5.83 5.02
N LYS A 81 20.53 -6.02 4.58
CA LYS A 81 21.66 -5.15 4.95
C LYS A 81 21.50 -3.74 4.39
N GLU A 82 21.16 -3.61 3.12
CA GLU A 82 21.10 -2.31 2.45
C GLU A 82 19.85 -1.52 2.86
N TYR A 83 18.69 -2.18 2.94
CA TYR A 83 17.48 -1.50 3.40
C TYR A 83 17.49 -1.21 4.91
N LYS A 84 18.28 -1.94 5.71
CA LYS A 84 18.54 -1.54 7.10
C LYS A 84 19.18 -0.15 7.16
N MET A 85 20.08 0.17 6.24
CA MET A 85 20.67 1.52 6.18
C MET A 85 19.60 2.58 5.81
N VAL A 86 18.68 2.26 4.89
CA VAL A 86 17.56 3.16 4.52
C VAL A 86 16.62 3.38 5.71
N THR A 87 16.24 2.33 6.43
CA THR A 87 15.37 2.46 7.61
C THR A 87 16.05 3.20 8.74
N ASP A 88 17.35 3.00 8.96
CA ASP A 88 18.13 3.75 9.96
C ASP A 88 18.18 5.25 9.63
N ILE A 89 18.34 5.62 8.35
CA ILE A 89 18.23 7.01 7.90
C ILE A 89 16.88 7.61 8.29
N CYS A 90 15.78 6.93 7.97
CA CYS A 90 14.45 7.41 8.32
C CYS A 90 14.25 7.55 9.83
N HIS A 91 14.66 6.56 10.61
CA HIS A 91 14.56 6.57 12.06
C HIS A 91 15.41 7.64 12.73
N ASN A 92 16.58 7.97 12.20
CA ASN A 92 17.41 9.08 12.68
C ASN A 92 16.70 10.45 12.56
N HIS A 93 15.73 10.56 11.65
CA HIS A 93 14.84 11.72 11.52
C HIS A 93 13.51 11.57 12.28
N ASN A 94 13.34 10.54 13.12
CA ASN A 94 12.08 10.18 13.78
C ASN A 94 10.91 10.00 12.79
N VAL A 95 11.17 9.35 11.65
CA VAL A 95 10.16 9.06 10.64
C VAL A 95 10.04 7.54 10.49
N PRO A 96 8.87 6.95 10.83
CA PRO A 96 8.62 5.55 10.53
C PRO A 96 8.52 5.32 9.02
N ILE A 97 8.85 4.08 8.61
CA ILE A 97 8.86 3.69 7.20
C ILE A 97 8.19 2.33 6.99
N LEU A 98 7.26 2.24 6.03
CA LEU A 98 6.61 1.01 5.60
C LEU A 98 7.19 0.53 4.27
N GLY A 99 7.44 -0.77 4.14
CA GLY A 99 7.82 -1.38 2.87
C GLY A 99 6.59 -1.58 1.97
N GLN A 100 6.55 -1.01 0.76
CA GLN A 100 5.43 -1.22 -0.16
C GLN A 100 5.63 -2.46 -1.02
N LEU A 101 4.74 -3.43 -0.91
CA LEU A 101 4.68 -4.60 -1.78
C LEU A 101 3.65 -4.38 -2.89
N ALA A 102 4.12 -4.37 -4.14
CA ALA A 102 3.29 -4.15 -5.32
C ALA A 102 3.81 -4.99 -6.50
N PHE A 103 2.99 -5.84 -7.08
CA PHE A 103 3.35 -6.70 -8.20
C PHE A 103 2.19 -6.85 -9.18
N PHE A 104 2.50 -6.97 -10.48
CA PHE A 104 1.50 -7.07 -11.54
C PHE A 104 1.17 -8.49 -11.93
N TYR A 105 2.16 -9.38 -11.83
CA TYR A 105 2.04 -10.76 -12.26
C TYR A 105 2.43 -11.69 -11.12
N TYR A 106 1.91 -12.88 -11.17
CA TYR A 106 2.27 -13.94 -10.25
C TYR A 106 2.60 -15.21 -11.06
N ASP A 107 3.78 -15.79 -10.80
CA ASP A 107 4.24 -17.05 -11.36
C ASP A 107 3.95 -18.16 -10.33
N ASP A 108 2.94 -18.99 -10.60
CA ASP A 108 2.59 -20.10 -9.70
C ASP A 108 3.45 -21.36 -9.91
N GLY A 109 4.38 -21.29 -10.86
CA GLY A 109 5.27 -22.36 -11.27
C GLY A 109 4.85 -23.04 -12.57
N ASP A 110 3.56 -23.08 -12.86
CA ASP A 110 2.98 -23.66 -14.09
C ASP A 110 2.62 -22.57 -15.10
N ASN A 111 2.22 -21.39 -14.62
CA ASN A 111 1.82 -20.25 -15.44
C ASN A 111 2.49 -18.96 -14.95
N GLN A 112 3.40 -18.40 -15.76
CA GLN A 112 4.15 -17.17 -15.44
C GLN A 112 3.29 -15.91 -15.29
N LYS A 113 2.03 -15.94 -15.69
CA LYS A 113 1.06 -14.84 -15.58
C LYS A 113 -0.30 -15.35 -15.17
N ALA A 114 -0.31 -16.20 -14.13
CA ALA A 114 -1.56 -16.71 -13.61
C ALA A 114 -2.48 -15.56 -13.16
N GLU A 115 -3.69 -15.52 -13.68
CA GLU A 115 -4.73 -14.60 -13.20
C GLU A 115 -5.42 -15.19 -11.96
N PRO A 116 -6.19 -14.41 -11.19
CA PRO A 116 -6.90 -14.94 -10.01
C PRO A 116 -7.71 -16.21 -10.28
N ASN A 117 -8.30 -16.32 -11.48
CA ASN A 117 -9.13 -17.48 -11.87
C ASN A 117 -8.31 -18.75 -12.15
N ASP A 118 -7.03 -18.59 -12.48
CA ASP A 118 -6.15 -19.70 -12.84
C ASP A 118 -5.56 -20.40 -11.59
N LEU A 119 -5.48 -19.66 -10.46
CA LEU A 119 -4.84 -20.19 -9.26
C LEU A 119 -5.63 -21.35 -8.65
N THR A 120 -4.93 -22.44 -8.39
CA THR A 120 -5.40 -23.52 -7.53
C THR A 120 -5.44 -23.06 -6.07
N SER A 121 -6.12 -23.81 -5.20
CA SER A 121 -6.06 -23.55 -3.75
C SER A 121 -4.63 -23.64 -3.18
N GLU A 122 -3.76 -24.44 -3.80
CA GLU A 122 -2.35 -24.53 -3.43
C GLU A 122 -1.57 -23.29 -3.90
N GLY A 123 -1.81 -22.82 -5.14
CA GLY A 123 -1.26 -21.58 -5.65
C GLY A 123 -1.61 -20.36 -4.78
N ILE A 124 -2.86 -20.30 -4.29
CA ILE A 124 -3.27 -19.26 -3.34
C ILE A 124 -2.48 -19.35 -2.03
N ARG A 125 -2.34 -20.55 -1.44
CA ARG A 125 -1.54 -20.73 -0.22
C ARG A 125 -0.06 -20.37 -0.41
N LYS A 126 0.51 -20.69 -1.58
CA LYS A 126 1.88 -20.30 -1.93
C LYS A 126 2.01 -18.79 -2.01
N LEU A 127 1.12 -18.11 -2.72
CA LEU A 127 1.10 -16.64 -2.81
C LEU A 127 0.98 -15.99 -1.42
N GLN A 128 0.09 -16.49 -0.57
CA GLN A 128 -0.06 -15.99 0.80
C GLN A 128 1.26 -16.15 1.59
N ALA A 129 1.90 -17.31 1.50
CA ALA A 129 3.17 -17.56 2.18
C ALA A 129 4.28 -16.61 1.69
N GLU A 130 4.35 -16.32 0.40
CA GLU A 130 5.31 -15.39 -0.19
C GLU A 130 5.10 -13.94 0.29
N VAL A 131 3.84 -13.47 0.36
CA VAL A 131 3.53 -12.13 0.90
C VAL A 131 3.87 -12.03 2.39
N ILE A 132 3.57 -13.07 3.18
CA ILE A 132 3.93 -13.13 4.60
C ILE A 132 5.47 -13.14 4.76
N MET A 133 6.19 -13.86 3.89
CA MET A 133 7.65 -13.85 3.89
C MET A 133 8.22 -12.48 3.51
N ALA A 134 7.58 -11.75 2.59
CA ALA A 134 7.93 -10.36 2.28
C ALA A 134 7.82 -9.47 3.53
N ALA A 135 6.72 -9.58 4.28
CA ALA A 135 6.54 -8.83 5.53
C ALA A 135 7.67 -9.14 6.55
N LYS A 136 8.06 -10.40 6.69
CA LYS A 136 9.19 -10.79 7.55
C LYS A 136 10.52 -10.19 7.08
N LYS A 137 10.78 -10.18 5.78
CA LYS A 137 11.99 -9.56 5.21
C LYS A 137 12.02 -8.06 5.50
N PHE A 138 10.90 -7.37 5.35
CA PHE A 138 10.78 -5.95 5.72
C PHE A 138 11.08 -5.74 7.21
N SER A 139 10.50 -6.54 8.09
CA SER A 139 10.77 -6.46 9.54
C SER A 139 12.25 -6.67 9.86
N PHE A 140 12.93 -7.65 9.24
CA PHE A 140 14.38 -7.86 9.42
C PHE A 140 15.22 -6.70 8.88
N ALA A 141 14.76 -6.01 7.84
CA ALA A 141 15.40 -4.82 7.32
C ALA A 141 15.06 -3.53 8.11
N GLY A 142 14.32 -3.65 9.21
CA GLY A 142 14.01 -2.53 10.11
C GLY A 142 12.83 -1.67 9.70
N PHE A 143 12.02 -2.09 8.73
CA PHE A 143 10.76 -1.40 8.44
C PHE A 143 9.78 -1.54 9.61
N ASP A 144 8.98 -0.51 9.86
CA ASP A 144 7.96 -0.47 10.91
C ASP A 144 6.67 -1.18 10.51
N GLY A 145 6.53 -1.51 9.23
CA GLY A 145 5.37 -2.21 8.69
C GLY A 145 5.48 -2.53 7.21
N ILE A 146 4.38 -3.04 6.69
CA ILE A 146 4.19 -3.32 5.27
C ILE A 146 2.98 -2.55 4.75
N GLN A 147 3.08 -2.01 3.53
CA GLN A 147 1.91 -1.65 2.75
C GLN A 147 1.72 -2.65 1.61
N ILE A 148 0.56 -3.29 1.58
CA ILE A 148 0.17 -4.18 0.48
C ILE A 148 -0.66 -3.36 -0.51
N ASP A 149 -0.16 -3.21 -1.75
CA ASP A 149 -0.85 -2.45 -2.79
C ASP A 149 -1.92 -3.33 -3.47
N MET A 150 -3.17 -3.05 -3.15
CA MET A 150 -4.36 -3.65 -3.76
C MET A 150 -5.12 -2.62 -4.61
N GLY A 151 -4.42 -1.60 -5.11
CA GLY A 151 -4.92 -0.59 -6.04
C GLY A 151 -4.29 -0.72 -7.43
N ASN A 152 -4.60 0.21 -8.32
CA ASN A 152 -3.95 0.42 -9.63
C ASN A 152 -3.84 -0.84 -10.54
N ASN A 153 -4.75 -1.81 -10.41
CA ASN A 153 -4.73 -3.10 -11.10
C ASN A 153 -3.51 -3.99 -10.78
N PHE A 154 -2.81 -3.76 -9.65
CA PHE A 154 -1.85 -4.73 -9.16
C PHE A 154 -2.50 -6.08 -8.88
N TYR A 155 -1.71 -7.12 -8.79
CA TYR A 155 -2.21 -8.49 -8.78
C TYR A 155 -3.27 -8.75 -7.71
N LEU A 156 -3.02 -8.33 -6.45
CA LEU A 156 -3.99 -8.50 -5.37
C LEU A 156 -5.25 -7.63 -5.52
N ALA A 157 -5.16 -6.49 -6.23
CA ALA A 157 -6.32 -5.70 -6.60
C ALA A 157 -7.29 -6.46 -7.50
N ARG A 158 -6.78 -7.38 -8.34
CA ARG A 158 -7.61 -8.21 -9.22
C ARG A 158 -8.43 -9.23 -8.43
N PHE A 159 -7.96 -9.68 -7.26
CA PHE A 159 -8.74 -10.58 -6.41
C PHE A 159 -9.99 -9.91 -5.84
N ILE A 160 -9.91 -8.65 -5.44
CA ILE A 160 -11.05 -7.93 -4.86
C ILE A 160 -12.03 -7.40 -5.92
N ASN A 161 -11.59 -7.28 -7.17
CA ASN A 161 -12.37 -6.70 -8.25
C ASN A 161 -13.19 -7.78 -8.97
N PRO A 162 -14.54 -7.68 -9.00
CA PRO A 162 -15.41 -8.67 -9.63
C PRO A 162 -15.20 -8.82 -11.15
N TYR A 163 -14.68 -7.80 -11.82
CA TYR A 163 -14.34 -7.88 -13.23
C TYR A 163 -13.25 -8.93 -13.53
N PHE A 164 -12.23 -9.00 -12.68
CA PHE A 164 -11.11 -9.93 -12.83
C PHE A 164 -11.34 -11.26 -12.13
N ASN A 165 -11.95 -11.22 -10.95
CA ASN A 165 -12.16 -12.40 -10.11
C ASN A 165 -13.54 -13.00 -10.37
N GLN A 166 -13.59 -13.99 -11.26
CA GLN A 166 -14.80 -14.74 -11.61
C GLN A 166 -14.86 -16.13 -10.94
N ARG A 167 -14.06 -16.32 -9.88
CA ARG A 167 -13.99 -17.58 -9.13
C ARG A 167 -15.33 -17.93 -8.50
N GLN A 168 -15.61 -19.24 -8.40
CA GLN A 168 -16.82 -19.78 -7.79
C GLN A 168 -16.52 -20.53 -6.47
N ASP A 169 -15.29 -20.39 -5.94
CA ASP A 169 -14.86 -20.97 -4.68
C ASP A 169 -14.83 -19.92 -3.55
N ASN A 170 -14.24 -20.29 -2.40
CA ASN A 170 -14.14 -19.41 -1.23
C ASN A 170 -13.30 -18.13 -1.43
N TYR A 171 -12.67 -17.94 -2.59
CA TYR A 171 -11.89 -16.76 -2.94
C TYR A 171 -12.54 -15.91 -4.02
N GLY A 172 -13.82 -16.16 -4.38
CA GLY A 172 -14.56 -15.42 -5.39
C GLY A 172 -16.04 -15.27 -5.07
N GLY A 173 -16.80 -14.63 -5.95
CA GLY A 173 -18.21 -14.34 -5.77
C GLY A 173 -18.46 -13.08 -4.95
N ASN A 174 -18.90 -13.18 -3.71
CA ASN A 174 -19.19 -12.01 -2.86
C ASN A 174 -17.92 -11.29 -2.37
N THR A 175 -18.08 -10.08 -1.87
CA THR A 175 -16.97 -9.22 -1.40
C THR A 175 -16.13 -9.90 -0.32
N GLU A 176 -16.75 -10.56 0.68
CA GLU A 176 -16.05 -11.28 1.74
C GLU A 176 -15.09 -12.35 1.17
N ASN A 177 -15.53 -13.12 0.18
CA ASN A 177 -14.71 -14.14 -0.45
C ASN A 177 -13.59 -13.53 -1.31
N ARG A 178 -13.88 -12.47 -2.06
CA ARG A 178 -12.86 -11.79 -2.88
C ARG A 178 -11.75 -11.17 -2.04
N VAL A 179 -12.06 -10.69 -0.84
CA VAL A 179 -11.08 -10.11 0.12
C VAL A 179 -10.34 -11.19 0.92
N ARG A 180 -10.84 -12.41 0.98
CA ARG A 180 -10.35 -13.49 1.85
C ARG A 180 -8.84 -13.70 1.78
N ILE A 181 -8.26 -13.69 0.60
CA ILE A 181 -6.81 -13.89 0.44
C ILE A 181 -6.01 -12.83 1.24
N ALA A 182 -6.40 -11.56 1.15
CA ALA A 182 -5.76 -10.48 1.88
C ALA A 182 -6.05 -10.56 3.39
N SER A 183 -7.29 -10.85 3.76
CA SER A 183 -7.69 -11.02 5.17
C SER A 183 -6.91 -12.12 5.88
N GLU A 184 -6.66 -13.24 5.21
CA GLU A 184 -5.87 -14.35 5.75
C GLU A 184 -4.38 -13.96 5.90
N ILE A 185 -3.81 -13.25 4.93
CA ILE A 185 -2.45 -12.70 5.00
C ILE A 185 -2.31 -11.76 6.20
N ILE A 186 -3.22 -10.78 6.33
CA ILE A 186 -3.21 -9.79 7.42
C ILE A 186 -3.27 -10.49 8.78
N LYS A 187 -4.21 -11.41 8.97
CA LYS A 187 -4.36 -12.17 10.22
C LYS A 187 -3.07 -12.90 10.62
N VAL A 188 -2.37 -13.51 9.66
CA VAL A 188 -1.09 -14.20 9.94
C VAL A 188 0.00 -13.19 10.30
N ILE A 189 0.11 -12.07 9.58
CA ILE A 189 1.09 -11.01 9.89
C ILE A 189 0.85 -10.48 11.31
N LYS A 190 -0.36 -10.06 11.63
CA LYS A 190 -0.70 -9.52 12.97
C LYS A 190 -0.49 -10.53 14.10
N LYS A 191 -0.75 -11.81 13.85
CA LYS A 191 -0.51 -12.88 14.82
C LYS A 191 0.98 -13.16 15.06
N THR A 192 1.79 -13.12 13.99
CA THR A 192 3.21 -13.56 14.04
C THR A 192 4.20 -12.43 14.25
N MET A 193 3.78 -11.19 13.98
CA MET A 193 4.58 -9.97 14.10
C MET A 193 3.79 -8.89 14.85
N PRO A 194 3.56 -9.03 16.18
CA PRO A 194 2.87 -8.02 16.96
C PRO A 194 3.57 -6.67 16.87
N GLY A 195 2.80 -5.58 16.70
CA GLY A 195 3.32 -4.22 16.54
C GLY A 195 3.78 -3.87 15.12
N PHE A 196 3.87 -4.84 14.20
CA PHE A 196 4.20 -4.55 12.81
C PHE A 196 2.98 -3.98 12.09
N HIS A 197 3.09 -2.75 11.57
CA HIS A 197 1.99 -2.03 10.94
C HIS A 197 1.61 -2.63 9.59
N VAL A 198 0.33 -2.86 9.36
CA VAL A 198 -0.20 -3.36 8.08
C VAL A 198 -1.10 -2.31 7.45
N SER A 199 -0.59 -1.63 6.45
CA SER A 199 -1.33 -0.68 5.62
C SER A 199 -1.81 -1.35 4.34
N ILE A 200 -3.03 -1.05 3.91
CA ILE A 200 -3.54 -1.55 2.63
C ILE A 200 -3.86 -0.36 1.73
N ARG A 201 -3.40 -0.43 0.48
CA ARG A 201 -3.70 0.58 -0.53
C ARG A 201 -4.77 0.05 -1.46
N ILE A 202 -5.88 0.80 -1.62
CA ILE A 202 -7.02 0.41 -2.45
C ILE A 202 -7.46 1.53 -3.39
N ASN A 203 -8.19 1.18 -4.45
CA ASN A 203 -8.94 2.15 -5.25
C ASN A 203 -10.30 2.41 -4.59
N PRO A 204 -10.84 3.65 -4.67
CA PRO A 204 -12.18 3.96 -4.19
C PRO A 204 -13.29 3.29 -5.02
N TRP A 205 -13.07 3.05 -6.31
CA TRP A 205 -13.91 2.29 -7.24
C TRP A 205 -13.13 1.93 -8.51
N ASP A 206 -13.71 1.12 -9.38
CA ASP A 206 -13.19 0.88 -10.74
C ASP A 206 -13.96 1.74 -11.75
N VAL A 207 -13.26 2.18 -12.79
CA VAL A 207 -13.85 2.91 -13.92
C VAL A 207 -14.61 1.99 -14.88
N ARG A 208 -14.42 0.69 -14.79
CA ARG A 208 -15.13 -0.31 -15.59
C ARG A 208 -16.54 -0.51 -15.09
N LYS A 209 -17.50 -0.69 -15.99
CA LYS A 209 -18.91 -0.88 -15.66
C LYS A 209 -19.16 -2.09 -14.73
N ASP A 210 -18.41 -3.18 -14.94
CA ASP A 210 -18.56 -4.42 -14.18
C ASP A 210 -17.41 -4.59 -13.15
N GLY A 211 -16.71 -3.48 -12.82
CA GLY A 211 -15.68 -3.43 -11.82
C GLY A 211 -16.23 -3.15 -10.42
N MET A 212 -15.34 -3.03 -9.46
CA MET A 212 -15.67 -2.74 -8.06
C MET A 212 -16.34 -1.38 -7.92
N THR A 213 -17.50 -1.32 -7.28
CA THR A 213 -18.21 -0.07 -6.97
C THR A 213 -17.62 0.64 -5.74
N ALA A 214 -18.06 1.87 -5.48
CA ALA A 214 -17.67 2.62 -4.29
C ALA A 214 -18.15 1.94 -3.00
N GLU A 215 -19.38 1.44 -3.02
CA GLU A 215 -19.98 0.71 -1.89
C GLU A 215 -19.23 -0.60 -1.63
N GLU A 216 -18.91 -1.36 -2.66
CA GLU A 216 -18.08 -2.59 -2.53
C GLU A 216 -16.69 -2.27 -1.99
N SER A 217 -16.08 -1.14 -2.39
CA SER A 217 -14.78 -0.72 -1.86
C SER A 217 -14.82 -0.41 -0.37
N ILE A 218 -15.93 0.17 0.14
CA ILE A 218 -16.14 0.38 1.58
C ILE A 218 -16.30 -0.98 2.30
N GLU A 219 -17.03 -1.92 1.71
CA GLU A 219 -17.12 -3.29 2.27
C GLU A 219 -15.77 -4.00 2.31
N VAL A 220 -14.98 -3.88 1.24
CA VAL A 220 -13.59 -4.38 1.18
C VAL A 220 -12.77 -3.81 2.34
N ALA A 221 -12.82 -2.49 2.54
CA ALA A 221 -12.07 -1.83 3.60
C ALA A 221 -12.49 -2.31 5.00
N LYS A 222 -13.78 -2.51 5.26
CA LYS A 222 -14.31 -3.08 6.52
C LYS A 222 -13.81 -4.51 6.78
N GLU A 223 -13.79 -5.35 5.76
CA GLU A 223 -13.26 -6.72 5.91
C GLU A 223 -11.74 -6.74 6.15
N LEU A 224 -10.99 -5.80 5.56
CA LEU A 224 -9.56 -5.62 5.81
C LEU A 224 -9.31 -5.12 7.25
N GLU A 225 -10.08 -4.14 7.72
CA GLU A 225 -10.05 -3.67 9.11
C GLU A 225 -10.33 -4.81 10.10
N LYS A 226 -11.41 -5.56 9.87
CA LYS A 226 -11.78 -6.75 10.67
C LYS A 226 -10.67 -7.82 10.66
N ALA A 227 -9.90 -7.92 9.60
CA ALA A 227 -8.74 -8.81 9.53
C ALA A 227 -7.53 -8.30 10.34
N GLY A 228 -7.51 -7.01 10.74
CA GLY A 228 -6.47 -6.38 11.54
C GLY A 228 -5.56 -5.44 10.76
N ALA A 229 -5.99 -4.91 9.61
CA ALA A 229 -5.28 -3.81 8.97
C ALA A 229 -5.23 -2.59 9.90
N ASP A 230 -4.13 -1.86 9.91
CA ASP A 230 -3.90 -0.71 10.79
C ASP A 230 -4.20 0.63 10.09
N SER A 231 -4.22 0.65 8.76
CA SER A 231 -4.60 1.84 7.97
C SER A 231 -4.98 1.47 6.53
N ILE A 232 -5.79 2.32 5.91
CA ILE A 232 -6.14 2.24 4.49
C ILE A 232 -5.55 3.47 3.78
N GLN A 233 -4.88 3.29 2.64
CA GLN A 233 -4.52 4.38 1.75
C GLN A 233 -5.38 4.35 0.48
N LEU A 234 -6.02 5.46 0.15
CA LEU A 234 -6.70 5.62 -1.12
C LEU A 234 -5.72 5.96 -2.24
N THR A 235 -5.88 5.29 -3.36
CA THR A 235 -5.16 5.58 -4.59
C THR A 235 -6.11 5.54 -5.78
N ALA A 236 -5.84 6.35 -6.77
CA ALA A 236 -6.70 6.37 -7.95
C ALA A 236 -5.99 6.93 -9.17
N ARG A 237 -4.83 6.37 -9.49
CA ARG A 237 -4.07 6.78 -10.66
C ARG A 237 -4.93 6.78 -11.93
N THR A 238 -5.77 5.76 -12.12
CA THR A 238 -6.63 5.65 -13.30
C THR A 238 -7.77 6.67 -13.28
N ILE A 239 -8.26 7.02 -12.10
CA ILE A 239 -9.39 7.94 -11.93
C ILE A 239 -8.93 9.40 -11.97
N SER A 240 -7.73 9.71 -11.50
CA SER A 240 -7.17 11.07 -11.54
C SER A 240 -7.03 11.63 -12.96
N TYR A 241 -6.86 10.78 -13.98
CA TYR A 241 -6.85 11.19 -15.39
C TYR A 241 -8.23 11.60 -15.91
N LEU A 242 -9.33 11.13 -15.29
CA LEU A 242 -10.70 11.49 -15.67
C LEU A 242 -11.16 12.84 -15.09
N TYR A 243 -10.45 13.33 -14.07
CA TYR A 243 -10.75 14.58 -13.39
C TYR A 243 -9.72 15.65 -13.75
N ASP A 244 -9.70 16.00 -15.04
CA ASP A 244 -8.78 16.96 -15.64
C ASP A 244 -8.81 18.32 -14.90
N GLY A 245 -7.74 18.62 -14.14
CA GLY A 245 -7.37 19.97 -13.72
C GLY A 245 -8.31 20.78 -12.82
N LYS A 246 -9.35 20.21 -12.25
CA LYS A 246 -10.25 20.94 -11.34
C LYS A 246 -9.75 20.86 -9.89
N ASP A 247 -9.78 22.00 -9.21
CA ASP A 247 -9.18 22.31 -7.91
C ASP A 247 -9.66 21.47 -6.69
N LYS A 248 -10.39 20.39 -6.87
CA LYS A 248 -10.88 19.55 -5.77
C LYS A 248 -10.45 18.12 -5.95
N ASN A 249 -9.90 17.52 -4.87
CA ASN A 249 -9.62 16.09 -4.84
C ASN A 249 -10.94 15.31 -5.11
N PRO A 250 -11.01 14.53 -6.20
CA PRO A 250 -12.26 13.88 -6.61
C PRO A 250 -12.72 12.79 -5.62
N PHE A 251 -11.84 12.38 -4.71
CA PHE A 251 -12.10 11.32 -3.74
C PHE A 251 -12.48 11.81 -2.36
N LEU A 252 -12.55 13.14 -2.16
CA LEU A 252 -12.76 13.70 -0.83
C LEU A 252 -14.12 13.28 -0.23
N VAL A 253 -15.19 13.32 -1.02
CA VAL A 253 -16.52 12.90 -0.57
C VAL A 253 -16.52 11.41 -0.21
N TYR A 254 -15.92 10.58 -1.08
CA TYR A 254 -15.77 9.15 -0.81
C TYR A 254 -14.89 8.89 0.42
N ALA A 255 -13.80 9.66 0.58
CA ALA A 255 -12.93 9.53 1.74
C ALA A 255 -13.67 9.82 3.06
N ASP A 256 -14.52 10.85 3.09
CA ASP A 256 -15.33 11.18 4.27
C ASP A 256 -16.34 10.06 4.60
N GLU A 257 -16.93 9.42 3.59
CA GLU A 257 -17.82 8.28 3.78
C GLU A 257 -17.06 7.05 4.29
N LEU A 258 -15.92 6.74 3.66
CA LEU A 258 -15.06 5.63 4.08
C LEU A 258 -14.58 5.81 5.52
N ILE A 259 -14.07 7.01 5.87
CA ILE A 259 -13.61 7.32 7.24
C ILE A 259 -14.76 7.18 8.24
N GLY A 260 -15.98 7.59 7.86
CA GLY A 260 -17.17 7.42 8.71
C GLY A 260 -17.61 5.97 8.88
N SER A 261 -17.03 5.05 8.14
CA SER A 261 -17.37 3.61 8.14
C SER A 261 -16.31 2.73 8.80
N LEU A 262 -15.15 3.28 9.19
CA LEU A 262 -13.99 2.58 9.73
C LEU A 262 -13.56 3.22 11.06
N GLU A 263 -12.93 2.42 11.92
CA GLU A 263 -12.24 2.89 13.13
C GLU A 263 -10.74 3.16 12.87
N ILE A 264 -10.16 2.54 11.84
CA ILE A 264 -8.76 2.74 11.45
C ILE A 264 -8.58 3.97 10.56
N PRO A 265 -7.40 4.63 10.63
CA PRO A 265 -7.13 5.84 9.84
C PRO A 265 -7.08 5.58 8.34
N VAL A 266 -7.54 6.58 7.58
CA VAL A 266 -7.48 6.61 6.11
C VAL A 266 -6.52 7.69 5.65
N ILE A 267 -5.60 7.32 4.75
CA ILE A 267 -4.65 8.23 4.10
C ILE A 267 -5.23 8.62 2.73
N LEU A 268 -5.49 9.90 2.54
CA LEU A 268 -5.96 10.42 1.27
C LEU A 268 -4.79 10.65 0.31
N GLY A 269 -4.79 9.97 -0.83
CA GLY A 269 -3.82 10.16 -1.91
C GLY A 269 -4.35 11.02 -3.05
N GLY A 270 -3.45 11.76 -3.69
CA GLY A 270 -3.69 12.43 -4.96
C GLY A 270 -4.23 13.87 -4.88
N SER A 271 -3.78 14.67 -5.86
CA SER A 271 -4.24 16.05 -6.17
C SER A 271 -4.04 17.13 -5.09
N LEU A 272 -3.44 16.83 -3.95
CA LEU A 272 -3.06 17.83 -2.95
C LEU A 272 -1.59 18.21 -3.16
N ARG A 273 -1.33 19.43 -3.68
CA ARG A 273 0.00 19.85 -4.15
C ARG A 273 0.63 20.98 -3.34
N ASP A 274 -0.11 21.55 -2.43
CA ASP A 274 0.32 22.67 -1.59
C ASP A 274 -0.24 22.59 -0.18
N MET A 275 0.46 23.20 0.77
CA MET A 275 0.12 23.21 2.19
C MET A 275 -1.24 23.83 2.49
N LYS A 276 -1.67 24.82 1.70
CA LYS A 276 -2.95 25.48 1.90
C LYS A 276 -4.08 24.50 1.61
N SER A 277 -4.05 23.82 0.46
CA SER A 277 -5.04 22.80 0.08
C SER A 277 -5.07 21.65 1.09
N MET A 278 -3.92 21.21 1.60
CA MET A 278 -3.83 20.19 2.63
C MET A 278 -4.46 20.64 3.96
N ASN A 279 -4.14 21.85 4.43
CA ASN A 279 -4.74 22.40 5.63
C ASN A 279 -6.25 22.66 5.47
N ASP A 280 -6.70 23.07 4.29
CA ASP A 280 -8.13 23.23 4.00
C ASP A 280 -8.87 21.89 4.09
N VAL A 281 -8.34 20.82 3.52
CA VAL A 281 -8.90 19.46 3.66
C VAL A 281 -8.91 19.01 5.12
N LEU A 282 -7.81 19.16 5.85
CA LEU A 282 -7.69 18.78 7.26
C LEU A 282 -8.72 19.46 8.17
N ASN A 283 -9.08 20.71 7.88
CA ASN A 283 -9.99 21.50 8.72
C ASN A 283 -11.45 21.48 8.26
N HIS A 284 -11.75 20.99 7.05
CA HIS A 284 -13.11 21.02 6.49
C HIS A 284 -13.63 19.62 6.07
N SER A 285 -12.88 18.55 6.37
CA SER A 285 -13.26 17.16 6.15
C SER A 285 -12.87 16.27 7.32
N LYS A 286 -13.16 14.97 7.22
CA LYS A 286 -12.74 13.97 8.21
C LYS A 286 -11.31 13.46 7.96
N VAL A 287 -10.67 13.84 6.86
CA VAL A 287 -9.33 13.38 6.49
C VAL A 287 -8.28 13.93 7.46
N GLU A 288 -7.44 13.06 8.00
CA GLU A 288 -6.36 13.41 8.92
C GLU A 288 -4.96 13.19 8.35
N PHE A 289 -4.81 12.34 7.33
CA PHE A 289 -3.54 11.98 6.72
C PHE A 289 -3.61 12.15 5.20
N MET A 290 -2.56 12.74 4.62
CA MET A 290 -2.53 13.08 3.19
C MET A 290 -1.17 12.70 2.58
N SER A 291 -1.21 12.27 1.29
CA SER A 291 -0.01 11.88 0.55
C SER A 291 0.06 12.48 -0.86
#